data_2e02e0b39d3116d01a23ae126c077591
#
_entry.id   2e02e0b39d3116d01a23ae126c077591
#
_cell.length_a   1.000
_cell.length_b   1.000
_cell.length_c   1.000
_cell.angle_alpha   90.00
_cell.angle_beta   90.00
_cell.angle_gamma   90.00
#
_symmetry.space_group_name_H-M   'P 1'
#
loop_
_entity.id
_entity.type
_entity.pdbx_description
1 polymer ?
#
loop_
_entity_poly.entity_id
_entity_poly.type
_entity_poly.pdbx_seq_one_letter_code
_entity_poly.pdbx_strand_id
1 'polypeptide(L)'
;MGRGLLRGLWPLHIVLWTRIASTIPPHVQKSVNNDMIVTDNNGAVKFPQLCKFCDVRFSTCDNQKSCMSNCSITSICEKPQEVCVAVWRKNDENITLETVCHDPKLPYHDFILEDAASPKCIMKEKKKPGETFFMCSCSSDECNDNIIFSEEYNTSNPDKPSNTKVDKTVERKCCVECPPCPAPPVAGPSVFLFPPKPKDTLMISRTPEVTCVVVDVSHEDPEVQFNWYVDGVEVHNAKTKPREEQFNSTFRVVSVLTVVHQDWLNGKEYKCKVSNKGLPAPIEKTISKTKGQPREPQVYTLPPSREEMTKNQVSLTCLVKGFYPSDISVEWESNGQPENNYKTTPPMLDSDGSFFLYSKLTVDKSRWQQGNVFSCSVMHEALHNHYTQKSLSLSPGK
;
A
#
# COMPACT_ATOMS: atom_id res chain seq x y z
N MET A 1 21.45 65.43 -32.62
CA MET A 1 22.90 65.30 -32.91
C MET A 1 23.37 64.10 -32.10
N GLY A 2 23.79 63.04 -32.56
CA GLY A 2 24.53 62.43 -33.55
C GLY A 2 24.78 60.97 -33.01
N ARG A 3 24.33 59.96 -33.69
CA ARG A 3 25.07 59.07 -34.62
C ARG A 3 26.13 58.18 -33.95
N GLY A 4 25.96 56.88 -34.17
CA GLY A 4 26.94 55.87 -34.50
C GLY A 4 26.58 54.48 -33.92
N LEU A 5 25.97 53.56 -34.56
CA LEU A 5 26.31 52.59 -35.60
C LEU A 5 27.69 51.91 -35.40
N LEU A 6 27.65 50.57 -35.16
CA LEU A 6 28.23 49.51 -35.96
C LEU A 6 28.38 48.25 -35.13
N ARG A 7 27.66 47.16 -35.53
CA ARG A 7 28.17 45.95 -36.22
C ARG A 7 29.24 45.23 -35.40
N GLY A 8 29.17 44.00 -35.03
CA GLY A 8 28.66 42.81 -35.67
C GLY A 8 29.61 41.67 -35.29
N LEU A 9 29.14 40.48 -35.38
CA LEU A 9 29.85 39.22 -35.59
C LEU A 9 29.57 38.15 -34.54
N TRP A 10 28.76 37.25 -34.98
CA TRP A 10 28.76 35.86 -34.50
C TRP A 10 30.09 35.23 -34.89
N PRO A 11 30.64 34.24 -34.09
CA PRO A 11 30.43 32.88 -34.50
C PRO A 11 30.36 31.78 -33.40
N LEU A 12 29.76 30.69 -33.80
CA LEU A 12 30.09 29.30 -33.56
C LEU A 12 29.73 28.62 -32.22
N HIS A 13 28.75 27.78 -32.37
CA HIS A 13 28.47 26.54 -31.66
C HIS A 13 29.66 25.89 -30.96
N ILE A 14 29.51 25.74 -29.61
CA ILE A 14 30.05 24.59 -28.89
C ILE A 14 28.94 24.00 -28.07
N VAL A 15 28.45 22.82 -28.54
CA VAL A 15 27.54 21.96 -27.77
C VAL A 15 28.35 21.34 -26.65
N LEU A 16 28.22 21.88 -25.46
CA LEU A 16 28.69 21.21 -24.25
C LEU A 16 27.47 20.57 -23.59
N TRP A 17 27.43 19.26 -23.69
CA TRP A 17 26.59 18.39 -22.86
C TRP A 17 27.01 18.59 -21.40
N THR A 18 26.40 19.49 -20.69
CA THR A 18 26.44 19.49 -19.22
C THR A 18 25.29 18.65 -18.72
N ARG A 19 25.63 17.54 -18.09
CA ARG A 19 24.76 16.72 -17.27
C ARG A 19 23.95 17.61 -16.36
N ILE A 20 22.62 17.55 -16.47
CA ILE A 20 21.70 18.08 -15.46
C ILE A 20 21.80 17.13 -14.29
N ALA A 21 22.69 17.44 -13.35
CA ALA A 21 22.60 16.91 -12.01
C ALA A 21 21.36 17.60 -11.40
N SER A 22 20.28 16.85 -11.20
CA SER A 22 19.14 17.31 -10.43
C SER A 22 19.63 17.66 -9.02
N THR A 23 19.73 18.96 -8.73
CA THR A 23 20.01 19.47 -7.39
C THR A 23 18.78 19.19 -6.51
N ILE A 24 18.88 18.16 -5.70
CA ILE A 24 17.98 17.94 -4.56
C ILE A 24 18.21 19.11 -3.59
N PRO A 25 17.16 19.79 -3.09
CA PRO A 25 17.30 20.89 -2.17
C PRO A 25 18.10 20.48 -0.92
N PRO A 26 18.99 21.33 -0.38
CA PRO A 26 19.89 20.98 0.72
C PRO A 26 19.20 20.64 2.06
N HIS A 27 17.88 20.78 2.18
CA HIS A 27 17.13 20.42 3.38
C HIS A 27 16.73 18.94 3.49
N VAL A 28 16.90 18.13 2.43
CA VAL A 28 16.61 16.69 2.45
C VAL A 28 17.85 15.85 2.82
N GLN A 29 19.04 16.46 2.82
CA GLN A 29 20.30 15.74 3.09
C GLN A 29 20.65 15.51 4.57
N LYS A 30 19.81 15.91 5.53
CA LYS A 30 20.17 15.82 6.97
C LYS A 30 19.41 14.81 7.82
N SER A 31 18.74 13.81 7.24
CA SER A 31 18.11 12.74 8.04
C SER A 31 18.09 11.37 7.39
N VAL A 32 19.05 11.05 6.54
CA VAL A 32 19.33 9.65 6.24
C VAL A 32 20.44 9.24 7.21
N ASN A 33 20.06 8.52 8.26
CA ASN A 33 21.04 7.85 9.11
C ASN A 33 21.93 7.01 8.19
N ASN A 34 23.25 7.18 8.26
CA ASN A 34 24.27 6.44 7.50
C ASN A 34 24.21 4.93 7.69
N ASP A 35 23.34 4.43 8.58
CA ASP A 35 23.17 2.99 8.88
C ASP A 35 22.21 2.27 7.92
N MET A 36 21.52 2.98 7.01
CA MET A 36 20.58 2.38 6.07
C MET A 36 21.16 2.04 4.68
N ILE A 37 22.42 2.36 4.42
CA ILE A 37 23.05 2.10 3.12
C ILE A 37 24.20 1.11 3.34
N VAL A 38 23.99 -0.14 2.94
CA VAL A 38 25.03 -1.16 2.89
C VAL A 38 25.37 -1.37 1.42
N THR A 39 26.67 -1.29 1.10
CA THR A 39 27.16 -1.67 -0.22
C THR A 39 27.57 -3.16 -0.20
N ASP A 40 27.23 -3.88 -1.26
CA ASP A 40 27.69 -5.26 -1.45
C ASP A 40 29.19 -5.29 -1.78
N ASN A 41 29.76 -6.49 -1.91
CA ASN A 41 31.17 -6.70 -2.22
C ASN A 41 31.58 -6.12 -3.60
N ASN A 42 30.61 -5.68 -4.42
CA ASN A 42 30.82 -5.07 -5.73
C ASN A 42 30.56 -3.55 -5.70
N GLY A 43 30.30 -2.95 -4.54
CA GLY A 43 30.03 -1.53 -4.37
C GLY A 43 28.62 -1.11 -4.77
N ALA A 44 27.69 -2.05 -5.01
CA ALA A 44 26.29 -1.73 -5.28
C ALA A 44 25.53 -1.43 -3.96
N VAL A 45 24.72 -0.38 -3.98
CA VAL A 45 23.88 0.01 -2.83
C VAL A 45 22.76 -0.99 -2.68
N LYS A 46 22.66 -1.63 -1.52
CA LYS A 46 21.57 -2.51 -1.15
C LYS A 46 20.52 -1.72 -0.36
N PHE A 47 19.28 -1.71 -0.84
CA PHE A 47 18.14 -1.12 -0.15
C PHE A 47 17.47 -2.14 0.77
N PRO A 48 16.82 -1.68 1.87
CA PRO A 48 15.97 -2.53 2.68
C PRO A 48 14.84 -3.14 1.84
N GLN A 49 14.52 -4.40 2.12
CA GLN A 49 13.53 -5.18 1.38
C GLN A 49 12.11 -4.90 1.88
N LEU A 50 11.13 -5.00 0.98
CA LEU A 50 9.71 -5.00 1.32
C LEU A 50 9.25 -6.43 1.60
N CYS A 51 8.61 -6.67 2.75
CA CYS A 51 8.07 -7.98 3.12
C CYS A 51 6.63 -7.86 3.60
N LYS A 52 5.85 -8.89 3.39
CA LYS A 52 4.56 -9.04 4.09
C LYS A 52 4.83 -9.29 5.57
N PHE A 53 4.02 -8.64 6.40
CA PHE A 53 4.11 -8.76 7.85
C PHE A 53 2.74 -9.14 8.43
N CYS A 54 2.71 -10.27 9.10
CA CYS A 54 1.61 -10.68 9.95
C CYS A 54 2.15 -11.37 11.19
N ASP A 55 1.60 -11.02 12.34
CA ASP A 55 1.67 -11.87 13.52
C ASP A 55 0.97 -13.20 13.25
N VAL A 56 1.21 -14.21 14.10
CA VAL A 56 0.59 -15.53 13.98
C VAL A 56 -0.91 -15.40 13.80
N ARG A 57 -1.41 -15.86 12.66
CA ARG A 57 -2.83 -15.80 12.30
C ARG A 57 -3.30 -17.09 11.64
N PHE A 58 -4.62 -17.35 11.69
CA PHE A 58 -5.20 -18.48 10.99
C PHE A 58 -5.04 -18.31 9.48
N SER A 59 -4.69 -19.42 8.82
CA SER A 59 -4.50 -19.48 7.37
C SER A 59 -5.39 -20.57 6.76
N THR A 60 -5.81 -20.32 5.53
CA THR A 60 -6.56 -21.31 4.71
C THR A 60 -5.64 -22.11 3.79
N CYS A 61 -4.32 -21.95 3.93
CA CYS A 61 -3.31 -22.66 3.15
C CYS A 61 -3.21 -24.14 3.55
N ASP A 62 -4.12 -24.98 3.15
CA ASP A 62 -4.03 -26.43 3.35
C ASP A 62 -4.08 -27.19 2.02
N ASN A 63 -3.23 -28.20 1.87
CA ASN A 63 -3.18 -29.12 0.73
C ASN A 63 -3.05 -28.44 -0.67
N GLN A 64 -2.52 -27.25 -0.74
CA GLN A 64 -2.25 -26.54 -1.99
C GLN A 64 -0.75 -26.52 -2.32
N LYS A 65 -0.41 -26.56 -3.62
CA LYS A 65 0.99 -26.44 -4.06
C LYS A 65 1.57 -25.05 -3.79
N SER A 66 0.71 -24.01 -3.78
CA SER A 66 1.05 -22.65 -3.41
C SER A 66 -0.16 -21.92 -2.86
N CYS A 67 0.06 -20.94 -2.00
CA CYS A 67 -1.00 -20.08 -1.48
C CYS A 67 -0.50 -18.69 -1.18
N MET A 68 -1.43 -17.73 -1.10
CA MET A 68 -1.14 -16.36 -0.69
C MET A 68 -1.20 -16.22 0.82
N SER A 69 -0.30 -15.42 1.39
CA SER A 69 -0.27 -15.15 2.84
C SER A 69 -1.53 -14.45 3.33
N ASN A 70 -2.19 -13.67 2.45
CA ASN A 70 -3.30 -12.77 2.77
C ASN A 70 -2.95 -11.77 3.89
N CYS A 71 -1.68 -11.47 4.10
CA CYS A 71 -1.22 -10.44 5.02
C CYS A 71 -1.52 -9.07 4.43
N SER A 72 -2.27 -8.25 5.16
CA SER A 72 -2.66 -6.90 4.70
C SER A 72 -1.55 -5.85 4.83
N ILE A 73 -0.53 -6.12 5.64
CA ILE A 73 0.55 -5.18 5.94
C ILE A 73 1.78 -5.55 5.12
N THR A 74 2.31 -4.58 4.36
CA THR A 74 3.66 -4.63 3.79
C THR A 74 4.53 -3.66 4.55
N SER A 75 5.68 -4.12 5.03
CA SER A 75 6.64 -3.31 5.79
C SER A 75 8.00 -3.33 5.12
N ILE A 76 8.72 -2.23 5.25
CA ILE A 76 10.14 -2.15 4.90
C ILE A 76 10.93 -2.78 6.06
N CYS A 77 11.83 -3.72 5.74
CA CYS A 77 12.73 -4.31 6.74
C CYS A 77 13.63 -3.22 7.35
N GLU A 78 13.96 -3.36 8.63
CA GLU A 78 14.74 -2.34 9.35
C GLU A 78 16.18 -2.23 8.83
N LYS A 79 16.74 -3.36 8.40
CA LYS A 79 18.13 -3.43 7.92
C LYS A 79 18.22 -3.97 6.50
N PRO A 80 19.14 -3.46 5.68
CA PRO A 80 19.31 -3.89 4.28
C PRO A 80 19.69 -5.37 4.09
N GLN A 81 20.23 -6.03 5.13
CA GLN A 81 20.57 -7.45 5.07
C GLN A 81 19.41 -8.38 5.44
N GLU A 82 18.34 -7.87 6.02
CA GLU A 82 17.18 -8.68 6.38
C GLU A 82 16.47 -9.19 5.13
N VAL A 83 15.84 -10.35 5.27
CA VAL A 83 15.09 -11.05 4.22
C VAL A 83 13.69 -11.36 4.70
N CYS A 84 12.79 -11.60 3.74
CA CYS A 84 11.43 -12.00 4.07
C CYS A 84 11.39 -13.46 4.53
N VAL A 85 10.68 -13.73 5.61
CA VAL A 85 10.49 -15.08 6.17
C VAL A 85 9.00 -15.35 6.31
N ALA A 86 8.60 -16.61 6.10
CA ALA A 86 7.28 -17.11 6.46
C ALA A 86 7.39 -18.44 7.20
N VAL A 87 6.58 -18.61 8.24
CA VAL A 87 6.46 -19.83 9.03
C VAL A 87 5.01 -20.32 8.99
N TRP A 88 4.83 -21.53 8.56
CA TRP A 88 3.54 -22.19 8.47
C TRP A 88 3.50 -23.40 9.43
N ARG A 89 2.45 -23.45 10.25
CA ARG A 89 2.23 -24.55 11.20
C ARG A 89 0.83 -25.10 11.05
N LYS A 90 0.72 -26.42 11.15
CA LYS A 90 -0.57 -27.11 11.17
C LYS A 90 -0.66 -27.92 12.48
N ASN A 91 -1.66 -27.57 13.28
CA ASN A 91 -2.11 -28.36 14.43
C ASN A 91 -3.41 -29.09 14.04
N ASP A 92 -3.86 -30.04 14.82
CA ASP A 92 -5.00 -30.91 14.49
C ASP A 92 -6.25 -30.16 14.01
N GLU A 93 -6.49 -28.95 14.52
CA GLU A 93 -7.69 -28.16 14.20
C GLU A 93 -7.39 -26.86 13.43
N ASN A 94 -6.15 -26.37 13.44
CA ASN A 94 -5.84 -25.03 12.95
C ASN A 94 -4.53 -24.97 12.16
N ILE A 95 -4.56 -24.16 11.11
CA ILE A 95 -3.37 -23.78 10.34
C ILE A 95 -3.04 -22.35 10.70
N THR A 96 -1.78 -22.08 11.05
CA THR A 96 -1.28 -20.74 11.37
C THR A 96 -0.15 -20.33 10.43
N LEU A 97 -0.10 -19.05 10.10
CA LEU A 97 0.93 -18.43 9.29
C LEU A 97 1.47 -17.20 10.03
N GLU A 98 2.79 -17.08 10.02
CA GLU A 98 3.55 -15.94 10.53
C GLU A 98 4.48 -15.45 9.42
N THR A 99 4.58 -14.15 9.22
CA THR A 99 5.48 -13.56 8.23
C THR A 99 6.24 -12.37 8.83
N VAL A 100 7.54 -12.26 8.57
CA VAL A 100 8.42 -11.29 9.25
C VAL A 100 9.65 -10.96 8.39
N CYS A 101 10.32 -9.85 8.69
CA CYS A 101 11.70 -9.58 8.29
C CYS A 101 12.66 -10.19 9.31
N HIS A 102 13.73 -10.84 8.87
CA HIS A 102 14.74 -11.40 9.77
C HIS A 102 16.15 -11.40 9.15
N ASP A 103 17.17 -11.20 10.00
CA ASP A 103 18.57 -11.29 9.57
C ASP A 103 18.96 -12.76 9.31
N PRO A 104 19.30 -13.16 8.08
CA PRO A 104 19.59 -14.55 7.74
C PRO A 104 20.81 -15.14 8.43
N LYS A 105 21.64 -14.30 9.04
CA LYS A 105 22.80 -14.75 9.85
C LYS A 105 22.41 -15.18 11.25
N LEU A 106 21.23 -14.83 11.70
CA LEU A 106 20.71 -15.19 13.02
C LEU A 106 19.72 -16.36 12.88
N PRO A 107 19.66 -17.27 13.86
CA PRO A 107 18.67 -18.34 13.84
C PRO A 107 17.25 -17.77 14.06
N TYR A 108 16.27 -18.28 13.33
CA TYR A 108 14.85 -17.99 13.54
C TYR A 108 14.14 -19.29 13.95
N HIS A 109 13.41 -19.27 15.05
CA HIS A 109 12.87 -20.49 15.69
C HIS A 109 13.92 -21.60 15.86
N ASP A 110 15.18 -21.25 16.22
CA ASP A 110 16.34 -22.15 16.39
C ASP A 110 16.90 -22.75 15.08
N PHE A 111 16.44 -22.32 13.92
CA PHE A 111 16.95 -22.74 12.62
C PHE A 111 17.64 -21.62 11.88
N ILE A 112 18.76 -21.93 11.23
CA ILE A 112 19.39 -21.01 10.28
C ILE A 112 18.54 -20.96 9.02
N LEU A 113 18.35 -19.77 8.46
CA LEU A 113 17.60 -19.56 7.25
C LEU A 113 18.37 -20.09 6.05
N GLU A 114 17.87 -21.16 5.46
CA GLU A 114 18.33 -21.68 4.18
C GLU A 114 17.68 -20.90 3.04
N ASP A 115 18.35 -20.81 1.89
CA ASP A 115 17.81 -20.14 0.68
C ASP A 115 17.47 -18.64 0.84
N ALA A 116 18.11 -17.95 1.80
CA ALA A 116 17.91 -16.52 2.01
C ALA A 116 18.14 -15.65 0.75
N ALA A 117 18.83 -16.16 -0.27
CA ALA A 117 19.03 -15.52 -1.57
C ALA A 117 17.98 -15.94 -2.63
N SER A 118 17.04 -16.84 -2.29
CA SER A 118 16.00 -17.28 -3.21
C SER A 118 15.02 -16.13 -3.52
N PRO A 119 14.59 -15.94 -4.78
CA PRO A 119 13.54 -14.97 -5.10
C PRO A 119 12.13 -15.45 -4.74
N LYS A 120 11.99 -16.70 -4.29
CA LYS A 120 10.70 -17.35 -3.99
C LYS A 120 10.72 -17.98 -2.61
N CYS A 121 9.60 -17.90 -1.89
CA CYS A 121 9.40 -18.50 -0.57
C CYS A 121 8.98 -19.97 -0.72
N ILE A 122 9.96 -20.87 -0.80
CA ILE A 122 9.74 -22.31 -0.92
C ILE A 122 9.83 -22.95 0.47
N MET A 123 8.70 -23.45 0.96
CA MET A 123 8.57 -24.03 2.28
C MET A 123 9.39 -25.31 2.43
N LYS A 124 10.20 -25.36 3.48
CA LYS A 124 10.97 -26.55 3.91
C LYS A 124 10.49 -27.00 5.27
N GLU A 125 10.35 -28.31 5.42
CA GLU A 125 9.98 -28.94 6.69
C GLU A 125 11.06 -28.72 7.74
N LYS A 126 10.66 -28.31 8.95
CA LYS A 126 11.50 -28.17 10.13
C LYS A 126 10.89 -28.98 11.28
N LYS A 127 11.72 -29.71 12.01
CA LYS A 127 11.28 -30.59 13.11
C LYS A 127 11.94 -30.18 14.41
N LYS A 128 11.12 -29.99 15.44
CA LYS A 128 11.52 -29.89 16.84
C LYS A 128 10.92 -31.05 17.64
N PRO A 129 11.43 -31.38 18.82
CA PRO A 129 10.79 -32.35 19.69
C PRO A 129 9.33 -31.96 19.97
N GLY A 130 8.38 -32.73 19.44
CA GLY A 130 6.94 -32.52 19.59
C GLY A 130 6.28 -31.54 18.62
N GLU A 131 7.03 -30.94 17.67
CA GLU A 131 6.48 -29.99 16.72
C GLU A 131 7.11 -30.15 15.32
N THR A 132 6.27 -30.16 14.30
CA THR A 132 6.69 -30.10 12.89
C THR A 132 6.06 -28.86 12.27
N PHE A 133 6.86 -28.03 11.59
CA PHE A 133 6.39 -26.81 10.90
C PHE A 133 7.20 -26.61 9.61
N PHE A 134 6.71 -25.72 8.77
CA PHE A 134 7.38 -25.37 7.53
C PHE A 134 7.84 -23.90 7.56
N MET A 135 9.01 -23.64 7.01
CA MET A 135 9.60 -22.32 6.97
C MET A 135 10.27 -22.06 5.63
N CYS A 136 10.13 -20.84 5.12
CA CYS A 136 10.88 -20.35 3.96
C CYS A 136 11.50 -19.01 4.24
N SER A 137 12.54 -18.68 3.49
CA SER A 137 13.14 -17.35 3.40
C SER A 137 13.36 -16.97 1.94
N CYS A 138 13.28 -15.68 1.63
CA CYS A 138 13.41 -15.19 0.27
C CYS A 138 13.82 -13.72 0.21
N SER A 139 14.41 -13.30 -0.93
CA SER A 139 15.07 -12.00 -1.08
C SER A 139 14.52 -11.10 -2.20
N SER A 140 13.30 -11.32 -2.67
CA SER A 140 12.59 -10.35 -3.53
C SER A 140 11.46 -9.66 -2.76
N ASP A 141 11.06 -8.47 -3.20
CA ASP A 141 9.99 -7.72 -2.55
C ASP A 141 8.70 -8.53 -2.46
N GLU A 142 8.11 -8.54 -1.26
CA GLU A 142 6.89 -9.28 -0.92
C GLU A 142 6.92 -10.79 -1.26
N CYS A 143 8.10 -11.37 -1.40
CA CYS A 143 8.24 -12.79 -1.79
C CYS A 143 7.59 -13.78 -0.80
N ASN A 144 7.43 -13.40 0.46
CA ASN A 144 6.74 -14.17 1.48
C ASN A 144 5.21 -14.04 1.45
N ASP A 145 4.66 -13.32 0.44
CA ASP A 145 3.22 -13.32 0.16
C ASP A 145 2.79 -14.57 -0.62
N ASN A 146 3.63 -15.05 -1.54
CA ASN A 146 3.37 -16.27 -2.30
C ASN A 146 4.20 -17.44 -1.75
N ILE A 147 3.56 -18.28 -0.96
CA ILE A 147 4.14 -19.43 -0.26
C ILE A 147 4.03 -20.67 -1.15
N ILE A 148 5.14 -21.36 -1.41
CA ILE A 148 5.22 -22.53 -2.29
C ILE A 148 5.60 -23.75 -1.46
N PHE A 149 4.81 -24.81 -1.51
CA PHE A 149 5.14 -26.12 -0.92
C PHE A 149 5.80 -27.01 -1.97
N SER A 150 6.94 -27.63 -1.63
CA SER A 150 7.62 -28.59 -2.51
C SER A 150 6.77 -29.86 -2.69
N GLU A 151 6.94 -30.57 -3.81
CA GLU A 151 6.15 -31.78 -4.12
C GLU A 151 6.33 -32.93 -3.09
N GLU A 152 7.37 -32.89 -2.26
CA GLU A 152 7.60 -33.89 -1.19
C GLU A 152 6.54 -33.81 -0.07
N TYR A 153 5.82 -32.70 0.06
CA TYR A 153 4.77 -32.53 1.08
C TYR A 153 3.54 -33.42 0.85
N ASN A 154 3.24 -33.78 -0.40
CA ASN A 154 2.02 -34.54 -0.77
C ASN A 154 2.13 -36.07 -0.59
N THR A 155 3.29 -36.58 -0.13
CA THR A 155 3.52 -38.02 -0.04
C THR A 155 3.44 -38.61 1.38
N SER A 156 3.25 -37.80 2.41
CA SER A 156 3.13 -38.25 3.80
C SER A 156 1.69 -38.39 4.27
N ASN A 157 0.88 -39.21 3.58
CA ASN A 157 -0.36 -39.74 4.12
C ASN A 157 -0.16 -41.26 4.36
N PRO A 158 -0.17 -41.78 5.62
CA PRO A 158 0.28 -43.14 5.92
C PRO A 158 -0.71 -44.27 5.68
N ASP A 159 -1.76 -44.07 4.88
CA ASP A 159 -2.75 -45.09 4.60
C ASP A 159 -2.93 -45.41 3.11
N LYS A 160 -1.94 -46.08 2.50
CA LYS A 160 -2.17 -47.03 1.40
C LYS A 160 -0.93 -47.89 1.08
N PRO A 161 -0.97 -49.20 1.15
CA PRO A 161 0.13 -50.02 0.68
C PRO A 161 0.08 -50.13 -0.86
N SER A 162 1.07 -49.62 -1.54
CA SER A 162 1.27 -49.87 -2.96
C SER A 162 2.54 -50.68 -3.19
N ASN A 163 2.35 -51.95 -3.46
CA ASN A 163 3.31 -52.81 -4.15
C ASN A 163 3.40 -52.38 -5.61
N THR A 164 4.51 -51.79 -6.01
CA THR A 164 4.95 -51.83 -7.41
C THR A 164 6.46 -51.78 -7.50
N LYS A 165 7.02 -52.82 -8.09
CA LYS A 165 8.44 -53.04 -8.35
C LYS A 165 8.99 -51.96 -9.27
N VAL A 166 10.12 -51.38 -8.89
CA VAL A 166 10.90 -50.47 -9.72
C VAL A 166 11.67 -51.28 -10.74
N ASP A 167 11.37 -51.09 -12.01
CA ASP A 167 12.20 -51.55 -13.12
C ASP A 167 13.18 -50.41 -13.49
N LYS A 168 14.47 -50.71 -13.33
CA LYS A 168 15.55 -49.81 -13.73
C LYS A 168 15.92 -50.20 -15.16
N THR A 169 15.44 -49.46 -16.15
CA THR A 169 16.12 -49.19 -17.43
C THR A 169 15.20 -48.38 -18.34
N VAL A 170 15.34 -47.07 -18.37
CA VAL A 170 14.98 -46.29 -19.56
C VAL A 170 16.06 -45.27 -19.80
N GLU A 171 16.79 -45.51 -20.87
CA GLU A 171 17.79 -44.63 -21.45
C GLU A 171 17.21 -43.26 -21.77
N ARG A 172 18.02 -42.20 -21.50
CA ARG A 172 17.77 -40.82 -21.94
C ARG A 172 17.72 -40.76 -23.47
N LYS A 173 16.53 -40.65 -23.99
CA LYS A 173 16.32 -40.17 -25.36
C LYS A 173 16.15 -38.64 -25.29
N CYS A 174 17.18 -37.92 -25.73
CA CYS A 174 17.09 -36.49 -25.98
C CYS A 174 16.00 -36.21 -27.01
N CYS A 175 14.91 -35.54 -26.61
CA CYS A 175 13.99 -34.95 -27.56
C CYS A 175 14.66 -33.75 -28.22
N VAL A 176 15.00 -33.91 -29.48
CA VAL A 176 15.26 -32.83 -30.40
C VAL A 176 13.92 -32.22 -30.75
N GLU A 177 13.73 -30.92 -30.47
CA GLU A 177 12.51 -30.12 -30.63
C GLU A 177 11.50 -30.22 -29.47
N CYS A 178 11.78 -29.48 -28.39
CA CYS A 178 10.72 -29.00 -27.53
C CYS A 178 9.94 -27.90 -28.28
N PRO A 179 8.60 -27.95 -28.35
CA PRO A 179 7.82 -26.80 -28.78
C PRO A 179 8.16 -25.61 -27.85
N PRO A 180 8.22 -24.38 -28.36
CA PRO A 180 8.50 -23.21 -27.54
C PRO A 180 7.52 -23.22 -26.36
N CYS A 181 8.07 -23.04 -25.15
CA CYS A 181 7.23 -22.88 -23.96
C CYS A 181 6.17 -21.81 -24.26
N PRO A 182 4.88 -22.08 -23.99
CA PRO A 182 3.90 -21.02 -24.13
C PRO A 182 4.39 -19.84 -23.28
N ALA A 183 4.48 -18.66 -23.89
CA ALA A 183 4.81 -17.45 -23.16
C ALA A 183 3.91 -17.36 -21.93
N PRO A 184 4.44 -16.97 -20.75
CA PRO A 184 3.60 -16.76 -19.60
C PRO A 184 2.45 -15.85 -20.01
N PRO A 185 1.21 -16.10 -19.58
CA PRO A 185 0.08 -15.27 -19.94
C PRO A 185 0.46 -13.82 -19.56
N VAL A 186 0.51 -12.95 -20.54
CA VAL A 186 0.71 -11.52 -20.30
C VAL A 186 -0.43 -11.12 -19.40
N ALA A 187 -0.13 -10.72 -18.18
CA ALA A 187 -1.13 -10.25 -17.25
C ALA A 187 -1.80 -9.04 -17.90
N GLY A 188 -3.07 -9.17 -18.24
CA GLY A 188 -3.85 -8.09 -18.87
C GLY A 188 -4.03 -6.92 -17.89
N PRO A 189 -4.62 -5.81 -18.35
CA PRO A 189 -4.87 -4.64 -17.50
C PRO A 189 -5.61 -4.96 -16.22
N SER A 190 -5.24 -4.27 -15.13
CA SER A 190 -5.90 -4.35 -13.83
C SER A 190 -6.79 -3.14 -13.61
N VAL A 191 -7.97 -3.33 -13.01
CA VAL A 191 -8.98 -2.29 -12.81
C VAL A 191 -9.24 -2.07 -11.32
N PHE A 192 -9.14 -0.82 -10.87
CA PHE A 192 -9.38 -0.38 -9.50
C PHE A 192 -10.44 0.72 -9.48
N LEU A 193 -11.35 0.67 -8.51
CA LEU A 193 -12.40 1.64 -8.33
C LEU A 193 -12.28 2.26 -6.94
N PHE A 194 -12.19 3.60 -6.90
CA PHE A 194 -11.97 4.36 -5.67
C PHE A 194 -13.19 5.20 -5.32
N PRO A 195 -13.59 5.23 -4.03
CA PRO A 195 -14.69 6.06 -3.57
C PRO A 195 -14.35 7.55 -3.62
N PRO A 196 -15.35 8.43 -3.55
CA PRO A 196 -15.12 9.85 -3.36
C PRO A 196 -14.51 10.12 -1.99
N LYS A 197 -13.76 11.22 -1.89
CA LYS A 197 -13.18 11.63 -0.60
C LYS A 197 -14.32 12.01 0.37
N PRO A 198 -14.25 11.60 1.65
CA PRO A 198 -15.29 11.90 2.63
C PRO A 198 -15.64 13.39 2.74
N LYS A 199 -14.63 14.27 2.74
CA LYS A 199 -14.83 15.72 2.76
C LYS A 199 -15.64 16.21 1.55
N ASP A 200 -15.39 15.65 0.37
CA ASP A 200 -16.06 16.09 -0.85
C ASP A 200 -17.54 15.64 -0.87
N THR A 201 -17.88 14.52 -0.24
CA THR A 201 -19.26 14.03 -0.12
C THR A 201 -20.07 14.79 0.92
N LEU A 202 -19.43 15.39 1.92
CA LEU A 202 -20.10 16.06 3.05
C LEU A 202 -20.20 17.57 2.88
N MET A 203 -19.41 18.18 1.99
CA MET A 203 -19.42 19.61 1.71
C MET A 203 -20.07 19.91 0.36
N ILE A 204 -21.20 20.65 0.36
CA ILE A 204 -21.94 21.03 -0.87
C ILE A 204 -21.06 21.85 -1.84
N SER A 205 -20.11 22.64 -1.31
CA SER A 205 -19.20 23.45 -2.13
C SER A 205 -18.15 22.65 -2.88
N ARG A 206 -18.04 21.33 -2.62
CA ARG A 206 -17.08 20.43 -3.24
C ARG A 206 -17.79 19.50 -4.23
N THR A 207 -17.00 18.93 -5.14
CA THR A 207 -17.48 18.01 -6.16
C THR A 207 -16.94 16.61 -5.83
N PRO A 208 -17.77 15.71 -5.27
CA PRO A 208 -17.35 14.33 -5.05
C PRO A 208 -17.24 13.56 -6.36
N GLU A 209 -16.24 12.70 -6.47
CA GLU A 209 -15.94 11.94 -7.66
C GLU A 209 -15.60 10.48 -7.32
N VAL A 210 -16.17 9.54 -8.06
CA VAL A 210 -15.75 8.15 -8.10
C VAL A 210 -14.71 8.00 -9.21
N THR A 211 -13.59 7.36 -8.91
CA THR A 211 -12.45 7.26 -9.83
C THR A 211 -12.19 5.81 -10.20
N CYS A 212 -12.22 5.50 -11.50
CA CYS A 212 -11.86 4.20 -12.06
C CYS A 212 -10.46 4.30 -12.68
N VAL A 213 -9.54 3.46 -12.22
CA VAL A 213 -8.14 3.44 -12.63
C VAL A 213 -7.83 2.12 -13.28
N VAL A 214 -7.28 2.16 -14.49
CA VAL A 214 -6.79 1.00 -15.22
C VAL A 214 -5.28 1.13 -15.32
N VAL A 215 -4.56 0.11 -14.89
CA VAL A 215 -3.09 0.03 -14.96
C VAL A 215 -2.67 -1.17 -15.80
N ASP A 216 -1.40 -1.22 -16.17
CA ASP A 216 -0.79 -2.27 -16.97
C ASP A 216 -1.42 -2.42 -18.36
N VAL A 217 -1.87 -1.29 -18.93
CA VAL A 217 -2.37 -1.24 -20.31
C VAL A 217 -1.19 -1.31 -21.27
N SER A 218 -1.20 -2.27 -22.21
CA SER A 218 -0.09 -2.49 -23.12
C SER A 218 0.02 -1.41 -24.19
N HIS A 219 1.21 -1.23 -24.76
CA HIS A 219 1.43 -0.37 -25.95
C HIS A 219 0.79 -0.93 -27.22
N GLU A 220 0.57 -2.24 -27.29
CA GLU A 220 -0.06 -2.89 -28.43
C GLU A 220 -1.56 -2.60 -28.50
N ASP A 221 -2.23 -2.61 -27.34
CA ASP A 221 -3.66 -2.33 -27.20
C ASP A 221 -3.93 -1.18 -26.20
N PRO A 222 -3.55 0.06 -26.54
CA PRO A 222 -3.57 1.19 -25.60
C PRO A 222 -4.96 1.76 -25.34
N GLU A 223 -5.96 1.35 -26.13
CA GLU A 223 -7.31 1.91 -26.06
C GLU A 223 -8.12 1.22 -24.96
N VAL A 224 -8.62 2.04 -24.02
CA VAL A 224 -9.46 1.61 -22.91
C VAL A 224 -10.82 2.28 -23.03
N GLN A 225 -11.89 1.48 -23.02
CA GLN A 225 -13.27 1.96 -23.03
C GLN A 225 -13.86 1.83 -21.63
N PHE A 226 -14.47 2.92 -21.15
CA PHE A 226 -15.19 2.98 -19.88
C PHE A 226 -16.69 3.14 -20.13
N ASN A 227 -17.50 2.29 -19.49
CA ASN A 227 -18.94 2.46 -19.37
C ASN A 227 -19.29 2.59 -17.89
N TRP A 228 -20.05 3.62 -17.55
CA TRP A 228 -20.44 3.90 -16.18
C TRP A 228 -21.93 3.68 -15.97
N TYR A 229 -22.25 3.15 -14.77
CA TYR A 229 -23.63 2.88 -14.38
C TYR A 229 -23.86 3.39 -12.95
N VAL A 230 -25.03 3.98 -12.71
CA VAL A 230 -25.52 4.37 -11.39
C VAL A 230 -26.84 3.63 -11.16
N ASP A 231 -26.89 2.79 -10.12
CA ASP A 231 -28.00 1.86 -9.85
C ASP A 231 -28.44 1.05 -11.11
N GLY A 232 -27.46 0.61 -11.88
CA GLY A 232 -27.69 -0.18 -13.10
C GLY A 232 -28.06 0.63 -14.34
N VAL A 233 -28.26 1.94 -14.23
CA VAL A 233 -28.56 2.83 -15.35
C VAL A 233 -27.27 3.42 -15.91
N GLU A 234 -27.05 3.28 -17.22
CA GLU A 234 -25.86 3.82 -17.87
C GLU A 234 -25.88 5.36 -17.88
N VAL A 235 -24.70 5.95 -17.58
CA VAL A 235 -24.49 7.39 -17.55
C VAL A 235 -23.31 7.78 -18.45
N HIS A 236 -23.37 8.96 -19.08
CA HIS A 236 -22.40 9.36 -20.11
C HIS A 236 -21.64 10.65 -19.77
N ASN A 237 -21.72 11.11 -18.53
CA ASN A 237 -21.08 12.34 -18.05
C ASN A 237 -19.72 12.13 -17.39
N ALA A 238 -19.13 10.94 -17.50
CA ALA A 238 -17.78 10.67 -16.99
C ALA A 238 -16.72 11.34 -17.88
N LYS A 239 -15.59 11.68 -17.26
CA LYS A 239 -14.43 12.27 -17.94
C LYS A 239 -13.26 11.31 -17.88
N THR A 240 -12.70 10.98 -19.05
CA THR A 240 -11.46 10.19 -19.13
C THR A 240 -10.27 11.12 -19.26
N LYS A 241 -9.28 10.96 -18.40
CA LYS A 241 -8.03 11.72 -18.43
C LYS A 241 -7.12 11.18 -19.55
N PRO A 242 -6.20 11.98 -20.08
CA PRO A 242 -5.15 11.49 -20.96
C PRO A 242 -4.41 10.31 -20.32
N ARG A 243 -4.05 9.32 -21.12
CA ARG A 243 -3.24 8.19 -20.65
C ARG A 243 -1.86 8.64 -20.22
N GLU A 244 -1.36 8.05 -19.15
CA GLU A 244 -0.04 8.34 -18.56
C GLU A 244 0.85 7.11 -18.72
N GLU A 245 2.04 7.30 -19.30
CA GLU A 245 3.03 6.24 -19.39
C GLU A 245 3.69 5.99 -18.03
N GLN A 246 3.84 4.72 -17.66
CA GLN A 246 4.43 4.27 -16.42
C GLN A 246 5.87 3.79 -16.62
N PHE A 247 6.66 3.71 -15.55
CA PHE A 247 8.06 3.27 -15.62
C PHE A 247 8.26 1.83 -16.13
N ASN A 248 7.23 1.00 -16.05
CA ASN A 248 7.24 -0.39 -16.56
C ASN A 248 6.86 -0.49 -18.04
N SER A 249 6.87 0.61 -18.78
CA SER A 249 6.47 0.66 -20.19
C SER A 249 5.03 0.19 -20.43
N THR A 250 4.12 0.54 -19.54
CA THR A 250 2.67 0.37 -19.71
C THR A 250 1.97 1.71 -19.55
N PHE A 251 0.67 1.78 -19.86
CA PHE A 251 -0.12 2.97 -19.61
C PHE A 251 -1.02 2.81 -18.39
N ARG A 252 -1.22 3.93 -17.71
CA ARG A 252 -2.27 4.15 -16.72
C ARG A 252 -3.34 5.04 -17.34
N VAL A 253 -4.60 4.60 -17.26
CA VAL A 253 -5.77 5.34 -17.78
C VAL A 253 -6.76 5.54 -16.64
N VAL A 254 -7.29 6.76 -16.52
CA VAL A 254 -8.17 7.14 -15.41
C VAL A 254 -9.45 7.72 -15.97
N SER A 255 -10.60 7.20 -15.53
CA SER A 255 -11.92 7.78 -15.78
C SER A 255 -12.56 8.21 -14.47
N VAL A 256 -13.20 9.37 -14.47
CA VAL A 256 -13.78 10.00 -13.29
C VAL A 256 -15.23 10.32 -13.54
N LEU A 257 -16.11 9.88 -12.64
CA LEU A 257 -17.52 10.20 -12.64
C LEU A 257 -17.86 11.12 -11.47
N THR A 258 -18.41 12.28 -11.76
CA THR A 258 -18.95 13.17 -10.73
C THR A 258 -20.19 12.56 -10.08
N VAL A 259 -20.23 12.63 -8.76
CA VAL A 259 -21.27 12.04 -7.91
C VAL A 259 -22.17 13.13 -7.35
N VAL A 260 -23.48 12.88 -7.30
CA VAL A 260 -24.42 13.72 -6.53
C VAL A 260 -24.29 13.36 -5.06
N HIS A 261 -24.06 14.35 -4.18
CA HIS A 261 -23.82 14.15 -2.74
C HIS A 261 -24.89 13.25 -2.09
N GLN A 262 -26.16 13.58 -2.32
CA GLN A 262 -27.29 12.83 -1.73
C GLN A 262 -27.38 11.40 -2.25
N ASP A 263 -27.06 11.18 -3.53
CA ASP A 263 -27.06 9.84 -4.13
C ASP A 263 -26.02 8.93 -3.48
N TRP A 264 -24.83 9.46 -3.24
CA TRP A 264 -23.79 8.73 -2.50
C TRP A 264 -24.20 8.43 -1.07
N LEU A 265 -24.66 9.44 -0.34
CA LEU A 265 -25.08 9.29 1.06
C LEU A 265 -26.28 8.34 1.21
N ASN A 266 -27.17 8.25 0.22
CA ASN A 266 -28.26 7.28 0.15
C ASN A 266 -27.82 5.87 -0.25
N GLY A 267 -26.53 5.67 -0.59
CA GLY A 267 -25.97 4.36 -0.86
C GLY A 267 -26.22 3.85 -2.28
N LYS A 268 -26.43 4.72 -3.28
CA LYS A 268 -26.49 4.31 -4.69
C LYS A 268 -25.20 3.59 -5.10
N GLU A 269 -25.36 2.63 -6.00
CA GLU A 269 -24.26 1.83 -6.52
C GLU A 269 -23.67 2.47 -7.77
N TYR A 270 -22.34 2.61 -7.79
CA TYR A 270 -21.58 3.13 -8.91
C TYR A 270 -20.75 2.00 -9.52
N LYS A 271 -20.96 1.70 -10.79
CA LYS A 271 -20.24 0.63 -11.48
C LYS A 271 -19.42 1.20 -12.63
N CYS A 272 -18.15 0.82 -12.69
CA CYS A 272 -17.23 1.04 -13.80
C CYS A 272 -17.04 -0.28 -14.54
N LYS A 273 -17.38 -0.31 -15.82
CA LYS A 273 -17.12 -1.42 -16.74
C LYS A 273 -16.01 -1.01 -17.70
N VAL A 274 -14.95 -1.79 -17.73
CA VAL A 274 -13.75 -1.53 -18.54
C VAL A 274 -13.60 -2.58 -19.60
N SER A 275 -13.45 -2.14 -20.86
CA SER A 275 -13.13 -3.00 -21.99
C SER A 275 -11.79 -2.59 -22.60
N ASN A 276 -10.96 -3.58 -22.94
CA ASN A 276 -9.68 -3.43 -23.62
C ASN A 276 -9.43 -4.72 -24.40
N LYS A 277 -8.75 -4.65 -25.55
CA LYS A 277 -8.49 -5.84 -26.39
C LYS A 277 -7.57 -6.86 -25.70
N GLY A 278 -6.71 -6.43 -24.78
CA GLY A 278 -5.86 -7.31 -23.95
C GLY A 278 -6.62 -8.04 -22.85
N LEU A 279 -7.94 -7.76 -22.67
CA LEU A 279 -8.78 -8.44 -21.69
C LEU A 279 -9.61 -9.55 -22.36
N PRO A 280 -9.71 -10.74 -21.79
CA PRO A 280 -10.55 -11.82 -22.32
C PRO A 280 -12.06 -11.51 -22.24
N ALA A 281 -12.44 -10.65 -21.30
CA ALA A 281 -13.79 -10.13 -21.09
C ALA A 281 -13.74 -8.79 -20.37
N PRO A 282 -14.76 -7.94 -20.50
CA PRO A 282 -14.83 -6.68 -19.75
C PRO A 282 -14.79 -6.91 -18.24
N ILE A 283 -14.02 -6.07 -17.54
CA ILE A 283 -13.93 -6.11 -16.06
C ILE A 283 -14.93 -5.09 -15.50
N GLU A 284 -15.77 -5.53 -14.59
CA GLU A 284 -16.72 -4.68 -13.87
C GLU A 284 -16.30 -4.54 -12.41
N LYS A 285 -16.28 -3.31 -11.90
CA LYS A 285 -16.08 -2.99 -10.49
C LYS A 285 -17.22 -2.12 -10.00
N THR A 286 -17.75 -2.41 -8.82
CA THR A 286 -18.88 -1.69 -8.23
C THR A 286 -18.49 -1.18 -6.86
N ILE A 287 -18.92 0.03 -6.52
CA ILE A 287 -18.69 0.67 -5.22
C ILE A 287 -19.94 1.43 -4.78
N SER A 288 -20.20 1.45 -3.50
CA SER A 288 -21.23 2.25 -2.84
C SER A 288 -20.76 2.64 -1.45
N LYS A 289 -21.43 3.58 -0.82
CA LYS A 289 -21.20 3.91 0.59
C LYS A 289 -21.40 2.66 1.46
N THR A 290 -20.55 2.51 2.48
CA THR A 290 -20.64 1.42 3.45
C THR A 290 -22.03 1.42 4.12
N LYS A 291 -22.69 0.26 4.10
CA LYS A 291 -24.02 0.07 4.73
C LYS A 291 -23.86 -0.09 6.25
N GLY A 292 -24.84 0.37 7.01
CA GLY A 292 -24.89 0.24 8.46
C GLY A 292 -25.49 1.48 9.12
N GLN A 293 -25.75 1.39 10.44
CA GLN A 293 -26.27 2.52 11.21
C GLN A 293 -25.14 3.51 11.51
N PRO A 294 -25.22 4.77 11.07
CA PRO A 294 -24.21 5.78 11.37
C PRO A 294 -24.08 6.02 12.89
N ARG A 295 -22.84 6.15 13.36
CA ARG A 295 -22.51 6.47 14.76
C ARG A 295 -21.64 7.73 14.78
N GLU A 296 -21.99 8.66 15.66
CA GLU A 296 -21.35 9.96 15.78
C GLU A 296 -19.96 9.84 16.40
N PRO A 297 -18.89 10.45 15.80
CA PRO A 297 -17.56 10.47 16.38
C PRO A 297 -17.49 11.31 17.65
N GLN A 298 -16.78 10.79 18.64
CA GLN A 298 -16.35 11.52 19.83
C GLN A 298 -14.94 12.05 19.59
N VAL A 299 -14.72 13.35 19.78
CA VAL A 299 -13.44 14.03 19.49
C VAL A 299 -12.80 14.54 20.77
N TYR A 300 -11.57 14.15 21.02
CA TYR A 300 -10.76 14.55 22.16
C TYR A 300 -9.43 15.11 21.69
N THR A 301 -8.99 16.23 22.27
CA THR A 301 -7.68 16.81 22.01
C THR A 301 -6.77 16.59 23.22
N LEU A 302 -5.52 16.19 22.96
CA LEU A 302 -4.52 15.89 23.96
C LEU A 302 -3.32 16.85 23.80
N PRO A 303 -2.90 17.54 24.89
CA PRO A 303 -1.73 18.42 24.86
C PRO A 303 -0.43 17.63 24.75
N PRO A 304 0.70 18.31 24.47
CA PRO A 304 2.02 17.70 24.48
C PRO A 304 2.35 17.10 25.85
N SER A 305 3.10 15.99 25.86
CA SER A 305 3.64 15.46 27.11
C SER A 305 4.67 16.39 27.72
N ARG A 306 4.87 16.30 29.05
CA ARG A 306 5.92 17.09 29.75
C ARG A 306 7.31 16.80 29.21
N GLU A 307 7.60 15.59 28.83
CA GLU A 307 8.88 15.17 28.28
C GLU A 307 9.13 15.83 26.91
N GLU A 308 8.09 15.92 26.10
CA GLU A 308 8.19 16.52 24.77
C GLU A 308 8.47 18.04 24.84
N MET A 309 8.09 18.71 25.94
CA MET A 309 8.37 20.13 26.17
C MET A 309 9.85 20.46 26.35
N THR A 310 10.74 19.48 26.42
CA THR A 310 12.19 19.67 26.36
C THR A 310 12.71 19.86 24.93
N LYS A 311 11.92 19.52 23.92
CA LYS A 311 12.27 19.59 22.50
C LYS A 311 11.89 20.94 21.87
N ASN A 312 12.36 21.20 20.65
CA ASN A 312 12.01 22.41 19.91
C ASN A 312 10.62 22.35 19.26
N GLN A 313 10.14 21.12 18.98
CA GLN A 313 8.82 20.86 18.44
C GLN A 313 8.04 19.95 19.38
N VAL A 314 6.74 20.14 19.41
CA VAL A 314 5.79 19.39 20.26
C VAL A 314 4.65 18.83 19.44
N SER A 315 4.05 17.75 19.93
CA SER A 315 2.93 17.06 19.26
C SER A 315 1.61 17.35 19.98
N LEU A 316 0.62 17.79 19.20
CA LEU A 316 -0.76 17.87 19.61
C LEU A 316 -1.51 16.69 19.02
N THR A 317 -2.32 16.00 19.80
CA THR A 317 -3.01 14.80 19.35
C THR A 317 -4.51 15.00 19.38
N CYS A 318 -5.18 14.58 18.31
CA CYS A 318 -6.63 14.49 18.22
C CYS A 318 -7.01 13.01 18.18
N LEU A 319 -7.74 12.54 19.20
CA LEU A 319 -8.33 11.21 19.23
C LEU A 319 -9.78 11.33 18.76
N VAL A 320 -10.14 10.58 17.73
CA VAL A 320 -11.50 10.47 17.21
C VAL A 320 -11.95 9.03 17.34
N LYS A 321 -13.04 8.74 18.06
CA LYS A 321 -13.48 7.38 18.36
C LYS A 321 -14.99 7.21 18.31
N GLY A 322 -15.44 5.95 18.24
CA GLY A 322 -16.84 5.57 18.34
C GLY A 322 -17.66 5.85 17.08
N PHE A 323 -17.04 6.12 15.94
CA PHE A 323 -17.74 6.47 14.71
C PHE A 323 -17.98 5.27 13.79
N TYR A 324 -19.01 5.37 12.97
CA TYR A 324 -19.34 4.46 11.89
C TYR A 324 -20.12 5.20 10.79
N PRO A 325 -19.87 5.00 9.50
CA PRO A 325 -18.81 4.16 8.90
C PRO A 325 -17.41 4.77 9.05
N SER A 326 -16.40 4.11 8.47
CA SER A 326 -14.99 4.54 8.54
C SER A 326 -14.68 5.80 7.71
N ASP A 327 -15.59 6.21 6.84
CA ASP A 327 -15.44 7.40 5.99
C ASP A 327 -15.45 8.68 6.85
N ILE A 328 -14.29 9.31 6.99
CA ILE A 328 -14.08 10.45 7.87
C ILE A 328 -12.99 11.36 7.34
N SER A 329 -13.05 12.66 7.64
CA SER A 329 -11.99 13.62 7.36
C SER A 329 -11.58 14.35 8.63
N VAL A 330 -10.28 14.44 8.88
CA VAL A 330 -9.69 15.16 10.02
C VAL A 330 -8.67 16.16 9.51
N GLU A 331 -8.79 17.40 9.92
CA GLU A 331 -7.91 18.50 9.55
C GLU A 331 -7.54 19.32 10.80
N TRP A 332 -6.42 20.03 10.72
CA TRP A 332 -5.99 20.95 11.75
C TRP A 332 -5.90 22.37 11.23
N GLU A 333 -6.24 23.30 12.10
CA GLU A 333 -6.10 24.73 11.85
C GLU A 333 -5.60 25.47 13.10
N SER A 334 -5.02 26.64 12.89
CA SER A 334 -4.69 27.59 13.95
C SER A 334 -5.13 28.98 13.52
N ASN A 335 -5.95 29.63 14.36
CA ASN A 335 -6.51 30.95 14.06
C ASN A 335 -7.21 31.05 12.68
N GLY A 336 -7.94 29.99 12.28
CA GLY A 336 -8.63 29.90 10.99
C GLY A 336 -7.72 29.63 9.79
N GLN A 337 -6.42 29.39 10.00
CA GLN A 337 -5.47 29.03 8.95
C GLN A 337 -5.16 27.53 9.00
N PRO A 338 -5.17 26.84 7.85
CA PRO A 338 -4.85 25.42 7.81
C PRO A 338 -3.43 25.14 8.31
N GLU A 339 -3.27 24.10 9.12
CA GLU A 339 -1.99 23.52 9.49
C GLU A 339 -1.70 22.34 8.57
N ASN A 340 -0.44 22.21 8.11
CA ASN A 340 -0.06 21.19 7.13
C ASN A 340 0.85 20.10 7.71
N ASN A 341 1.49 20.35 8.86
CA ASN A 341 2.45 19.42 9.45
C ASN A 341 1.76 18.43 10.40
N TYR A 342 0.80 17.67 9.86
CA TYR A 342 0.12 16.60 10.62
C TYR A 342 0.06 15.29 9.84
N LYS A 343 -0.10 14.21 10.59
CA LYS A 343 -0.34 12.85 10.08
C LYS A 343 -1.54 12.25 10.81
N THR A 344 -2.42 11.63 10.04
CA THR A 344 -3.61 10.96 10.56
C THR A 344 -3.52 9.47 10.25
N THR A 345 -3.77 8.61 11.25
CA THR A 345 -3.82 7.17 11.04
C THR A 345 -5.02 6.79 10.18
N PRO A 346 -4.99 5.67 9.47
CA PRO A 346 -6.22 5.07 8.96
C PRO A 346 -7.22 4.80 10.10
N PRO A 347 -8.53 4.79 9.84
CA PRO A 347 -9.52 4.31 10.80
C PRO A 347 -9.24 2.85 11.18
N MET A 348 -9.20 2.58 12.48
CA MET A 348 -8.99 1.25 13.03
C MET A 348 -10.28 0.74 13.67
N LEU A 349 -10.61 -0.53 13.45
CA LEU A 349 -11.81 -1.15 14.02
C LEU A 349 -11.62 -1.37 15.53
N ASP A 350 -12.56 -0.87 16.31
CA ASP A 350 -12.63 -1.09 17.76
C ASP A 350 -13.41 -2.36 18.09
N SER A 351 -13.27 -2.85 19.30
CA SER A 351 -13.93 -4.07 19.81
C SER A 351 -15.48 -4.03 19.80
N ASP A 352 -16.06 -2.82 19.82
CA ASP A 352 -17.51 -2.59 19.76
C ASP A 352 -18.08 -2.44 18.34
N GLY A 353 -17.25 -2.68 17.31
CA GLY A 353 -17.62 -2.55 15.91
C GLY A 353 -17.64 -1.10 15.38
N SER A 354 -17.26 -0.11 16.18
CA SER A 354 -17.01 1.25 15.74
C SER A 354 -15.56 1.42 15.28
N PHE A 355 -15.24 2.60 14.77
CA PHE A 355 -13.89 2.97 14.38
C PHE A 355 -13.30 4.03 15.29
N PHE A 356 -11.97 4.05 15.37
CA PHE A 356 -11.19 5.12 15.98
C PHE A 356 -9.96 5.45 15.16
N LEU A 357 -9.41 6.65 15.34
CA LEU A 357 -8.16 7.09 14.75
C LEU A 357 -7.48 8.14 15.62
N TYR A 358 -6.20 8.36 15.33
CA TYR A 358 -5.41 9.45 15.88
C TYR A 358 -4.92 10.37 14.76
N SER A 359 -4.95 11.68 15.03
CA SER A 359 -4.29 12.68 14.19
C SER A 359 -3.26 13.44 15.04
N LYS A 360 -2.01 13.49 14.57
CA LYS A 360 -0.90 14.13 15.27
C LYS A 360 -0.42 15.36 14.49
N LEU A 361 -0.57 16.54 15.07
CA LEU A 361 -0.04 17.79 14.58
C LEU A 361 1.30 18.09 15.27
N THR A 362 2.33 18.40 14.50
CA THR A 362 3.63 18.84 15.02
C THR A 362 3.77 20.33 14.84
N VAL A 363 4.02 21.05 15.93
CA VAL A 363 4.17 22.51 15.95
C VAL A 363 5.45 22.93 16.69
N ASP A 364 5.95 24.12 16.39
CA ASP A 364 7.05 24.69 17.15
C ASP A 364 6.61 24.97 18.59
N LYS A 365 7.44 24.59 19.56
CA LYS A 365 7.16 24.77 20.99
C LYS A 365 6.83 26.23 21.33
N SER A 366 7.48 27.20 20.68
CA SER A 366 7.22 28.62 20.87
C SER A 366 5.78 29.02 20.58
N ARG A 367 5.19 28.48 19.50
CA ARG A 367 3.79 28.75 19.15
C ARG A 367 2.84 28.21 20.23
N TRP A 368 3.11 27.01 20.74
CA TRP A 368 2.36 26.43 21.83
C TRP A 368 2.48 27.25 23.12
N GLN A 369 3.70 27.65 23.49
CA GLN A 369 3.97 28.45 24.70
C GLN A 369 3.38 29.86 24.64
N GLN A 370 3.25 30.46 23.44
CA GLN A 370 2.58 31.73 23.22
C GLN A 370 1.07 31.66 23.41
N GLY A 371 0.52 30.48 23.66
CA GLY A 371 -0.92 30.26 23.83
C GLY A 371 -1.75 30.26 22.54
N ASN A 372 -1.12 30.02 21.40
CA ASN A 372 -1.84 29.84 20.14
C ASN A 372 -2.88 28.73 20.28
N VAL A 373 -4.07 28.97 19.70
CA VAL A 373 -5.14 28.00 19.68
C VAL A 373 -5.02 27.13 18.44
N PHE A 374 -5.03 25.82 18.65
CA PHE A 374 -5.04 24.81 17.61
C PHE A 374 -6.35 24.05 17.65
N SER A 375 -6.94 23.83 16.51
CA SER A 375 -8.27 23.19 16.41
C SER A 375 -8.21 21.95 15.53
N CYS A 376 -8.71 20.84 16.03
CA CYS A 376 -8.95 19.63 15.28
C CYS A 376 -10.38 19.66 14.75
N SER A 377 -10.53 19.67 13.43
CA SER A 377 -11.79 19.69 12.71
C SER A 377 -12.10 18.31 12.16
N VAL A 378 -13.27 17.78 12.45
CA VAL A 378 -13.72 16.46 12.05
C VAL A 378 -14.98 16.57 11.23
N MET A 379 -15.00 15.89 10.07
CA MET A 379 -16.19 15.76 9.21
C MET A 379 -16.61 14.31 9.13
N HIS A 380 -17.89 14.04 9.41
CA HIS A 380 -18.48 12.70 9.37
C HIS A 380 -19.98 12.79 9.13
N GLU A 381 -20.56 11.82 8.41
CA GLU A 381 -21.99 11.84 8.05
C GLU A 381 -22.95 11.84 9.24
N ALA A 382 -22.53 11.26 10.37
CA ALA A 382 -23.36 11.18 11.59
C ALA A 382 -23.35 12.46 12.43
N LEU A 383 -22.46 13.41 12.17
CA LEU A 383 -22.40 14.68 12.89
C LEU A 383 -23.50 15.64 12.44
N HIS A 384 -23.99 16.45 13.37
CA HIS A 384 -24.86 17.57 13.01
C HIS A 384 -24.13 18.53 12.06
N ASN A 385 -24.74 18.88 10.94
CA ASN A 385 -24.11 19.61 9.85
C ASN A 385 -22.81 18.96 9.31
N HIS A 386 -22.62 17.67 9.55
CA HIS A 386 -21.47 16.87 9.12
C HIS A 386 -20.11 17.36 9.63
N TYR A 387 -20.08 18.20 10.67
CA TYR A 387 -18.87 18.88 11.13
C TYR A 387 -18.86 19.05 12.66
N THR A 388 -17.69 18.89 13.26
CA THR A 388 -17.40 19.29 14.64
C THR A 388 -15.94 19.76 14.74
N GLN A 389 -15.65 20.57 15.78
CA GLN A 389 -14.31 21.08 16.03
C GLN A 389 -14.00 21.03 17.53
N LYS A 390 -12.78 20.66 17.87
CA LYS A 390 -12.25 20.73 19.23
C LYS A 390 -10.94 21.51 19.24
N SER A 391 -10.90 22.52 20.09
CA SER A 391 -9.77 23.42 20.23
C SER A 391 -8.90 23.07 21.43
N LEU A 392 -7.63 23.40 21.33
CA LEU A 392 -6.61 23.10 22.33
C LEU A 392 -5.59 24.24 22.34
N SER A 393 -5.25 24.74 23.52
CA SER A 393 -4.23 25.74 23.76
C SER A 393 -3.58 25.52 25.12
N LEU A 394 -2.39 26.07 25.31
CA LEU A 394 -1.82 26.16 26.64
C LEU A 394 -2.67 27.14 27.47
N SER A 395 -3.40 26.61 28.47
CA SER A 395 -4.13 27.48 29.38
C SER A 395 -3.14 28.40 30.11
N PRO A 396 -3.38 29.72 30.16
CA PRO A 396 -2.61 30.57 31.07
C PRO A 396 -2.79 29.97 32.48
N GLY A 397 -1.65 29.63 33.10
CA GLY A 397 -1.63 28.93 34.40
C GLY A 397 -2.53 29.65 35.42
N LYS A 398 -3.39 28.84 36.05
CA LYS A 398 -4.03 29.27 37.32
C LYS A 398 -2.99 29.22 38.43
#